data_10c5730b4a37222a7dd2b14138e2eaeb
#
_entry.id   10c5730b4a37222a7dd2b14138e2eaeb
#
_cell.length_a   1.000
_cell.length_b   1.000
_cell.length_c   1.000
_cell.angle_alpha   90.00
_cell.angle_beta   90.00
_cell.angle_gamma   90.00
#
_symmetry.space_group_name_H-M   'P 1'
#
loop_
_entity.id
_entity.type
_entity.pdbx_description
1 polymer ?
#
loop_
_entity_poly.entity_id
_entity_poly.type
_entity_poly.pdbx_seq_one_letter_code
_entity_poly.pdbx_strand_id
1 'polypeptide(L)'
;IDNDNDKDLVLGDISYNNLNILINGGDNQNANIIAVDSIFPQNYNNTMATDIHVYPASYYLDVTNDGIKDLIVTTNNENNSENFESCWLYQNAGQNNSPDFNFVQTNFLQNDMIDLGTSSFPIFYDYNNDNLFDLVVGNYGYHNANNNPVSSLALFENIGTTQEPKYEIIDRDWGGISSINLNTTLNIPALNLCPTFGDLDGDGNDDL
;
A
#
# COMPACT_ATOMS: atom_id res chain seq x y z
N ILE A 1 -27.09 -1.98 -6.38
CA ILE A 1 -26.72 -1.49 -5.05
C ILE A 1 -27.92 -0.98 -4.26
N ASP A 2 -28.99 -0.59 -4.91
CA ASP A 2 -30.21 -0.05 -4.32
C ASP A 2 -31.37 -1.07 -4.23
N ASN A 3 -31.08 -2.33 -4.52
CA ASN A 3 -31.98 -3.48 -4.37
C ASN A 3 -33.17 -3.49 -5.37
N ASP A 4 -33.03 -2.90 -6.52
CA ASP A 4 -34.10 -2.86 -7.54
C ASP A 4 -34.02 -4.01 -8.56
N ASN A 5 -33.05 -4.93 -8.45
CA ASN A 5 -32.75 -6.09 -9.28
C ASN A 5 -32.15 -5.80 -10.66
N ASP A 6 -31.73 -4.61 -10.92
CA ASP A 6 -30.87 -4.32 -12.07
C ASP A 6 -29.37 -4.21 -11.65
N LYS A 7 -28.51 -3.80 -12.54
CA LYS A 7 -27.09 -3.68 -12.27
C LYS A 7 -26.63 -2.23 -12.33
N ASP A 8 -26.09 -1.77 -11.22
CA ASP A 8 -25.35 -0.52 -11.13
C ASP A 8 -23.92 -0.69 -11.63
N LEU A 9 -23.26 0.42 -11.93
CA LEU A 9 -21.89 0.42 -12.43
C LEU A 9 -20.97 1.25 -11.52
N VAL A 10 -19.92 0.63 -11.02
CA VAL A 10 -18.85 1.31 -10.30
C VAL A 10 -17.66 1.51 -11.23
N LEU A 11 -17.15 2.73 -11.30
CA LEU A 11 -16.06 3.14 -12.18
C LEU A 11 -14.96 3.85 -11.42
N GLY A 12 -13.71 3.52 -11.76
CA GLY A 12 -12.57 4.40 -11.51
C GLY A 12 -12.21 5.19 -12.76
N ASP A 13 -11.51 6.29 -12.57
CA ASP A 13 -11.05 7.16 -13.64
C ASP A 13 -9.56 7.51 -13.46
N ILE A 14 -8.85 7.68 -14.55
CA ILE A 14 -7.41 7.98 -14.53
C ILE A 14 -7.09 9.36 -13.92
N SER A 15 -8.07 10.26 -13.92
CA SER A 15 -7.89 11.65 -13.48
C SER A 15 -8.34 11.88 -12.03
N TYR A 16 -8.97 10.89 -11.42
CA TYR A 16 -9.55 11.01 -10.07
C TYR A 16 -9.20 9.83 -9.19
N ASN A 17 -8.95 10.10 -7.91
CA ASN A 17 -8.62 9.09 -6.90
C ASN A 17 -9.86 8.34 -6.38
N ASN A 18 -11.05 8.88 -6.63
CA ASN A 18 -12.31 8.37 -6.10
C ASN A 18 -12.97 7.39 -7.06
N LEU A 19 -13.74 6.48 -6.50
CA LEU A 19 -14.70 5.70 -7.28
C LEU A 19 -15.98 6.51 -7.54
N ASN A 20 -16.51 6.33 -8.73
CA ASN A 20 -17.83 6.81 -9.10
C ASN A 20 -18.80 5.64 -9.16
N ILE A 21 -20.00 5.80 -8.65
CA ILE A 21 -21.10 4.86 -8.90
C ILE A 21 -22.18 5.52 -9.75
N LEU A 22 -22.64 4.78 -10.73
CA LEU A 22 -23.74 5.14 -11.62
C LEU A 22 -24.93 4.25 -11.30
N ILE A 23 -26.00 4.84 -10.79
CA ILE A 23 -27.22 4.13 -10.43
C ILE A 23 -28.07 3.95 -11.68
N ASN A 24 -28.39 2.71 -11.98
CA ASN A 24 -29.28 2.34 -13.05
C ASN A 24 -30.71 2.27 -12.51
N GLY A 25 -31.64 2.99 -13.08
CA GLY A 25 -33.07 2.92 -12.79
C GLY A 25 -33.86 2.37 -13.98
N GLY A 26 -33.21 1.62 -14.84
CA GLY A 26 -33.80 0.93 -15.98
C GLY A 26 -34.14 -0.53 -15.69
N ASP A 27 -33.56 -1.42 -16.47
CA ASP A 27 -33.65 -2.87 -16.26
C ASP A 27 -32.36 -3.57 -16.74
N ASN A 28 -32.27 -4.90 -16.58
CA ASN A 28 -31.11 -5.70 -16.99
C ASN A 28 -30.83 -5.73 -18.52
N GLN A 29 -31.70 -5.19 -19.33
CA GLN A 29 -31.54 -5.13 -20.79
C GLN A 29 -31.36 -3.69 -21.31
N ASN A 30 -31.96 -2.70 -20.62
CA ASN A 30 -31.95 -1.31 -21.01
C ASN A 30 -31.51 -0.44 -19.81
N ALA A 31 -30.26 -0.12 -19.76
CA ALA A 31 -29.73 0.75 -18.71
C ALA A 31 -30.24 2.20 -18.88
N ASN A 32 -30.62 2.81 -17.77
CA ASN A 32 -31.02 4.21 -17.68
C ASN A 32 -30.42 4.85 -16.44
N ILE A 33 -29.27 5.51 -16.57
CA ILE A 33 -28.59 6.11 -15.44
C ILE A 33 -29.38 7.28 -14.89
N ILE A 34 -29.82 7.16 -13.65
CA ILE A 34 -30.68 8.14 -12.95
C ILE A 34 -29.94 8.96 -11.91
N ALA A 35 -28.79 8.47 -11.42
CA ALA A 35 -27.95 9.17 -10.45
C ALA A 35 -26.48 8.81 -10.63
N VAL A 36 -25.59 9.72 -10.20
CA VAL A 36 -24.13 9.51 -10.13
C VAL A 36 -23.66 10.03 -8.79
N ASP A 37 -22.84 9.22 -8.10
CA ASP A 37 -22.12 9.64 -6.91
C ASP A 37 -20.61 9.48 -7.16
N SER A 38 -19.84 10.54 -6.93
CA SER A 38 -18.40 10.60 -7.22
C SER A 38 -17.50 10.41 -6.00
N ILE A 39 -18.08 10.09 -4.85
CA ILE A 39 -17.33 9.82 -3.60
C ILE A 39 -17.72 8.47 -2.98
N PHE A 40 -18.04 7.51 -3.85
CA PHE A 40 -18.40 6.16 -3.44
C PHE A 40 -17.24 5.47 -2.69
N PRO A 41 -17.50 4.73 -1.57
CA PRO A 41 -18.81 4.39 -1.01
C PRO A 41 -19.30 5.33 0.11
N GLN A 42 -18.69 6.49 0.35
CA GLN A 42 -18.94 7.35 1.51
C GLN A 42 -20.43 7.72 1.72
N ASN A 43 -21.13 8.05 0.66
CA ASN A 43 -22.52 8.53 0.77
C ASN A 43 -23.52 7.42 1.11
N TYR A 44 -23.11 6.16 1.00
CA TYR A 44 -24.02 5.03 1.27
C TYR A 44 -24.04 4.62 2.74
N ASN A 45 -22.97 4.89 3.48
CA ASN A 45 -22.87 4.42 4.85
C ASN A 45 -22.02 5.28 5.78
N ASN A 46 -21.74 6.49 5.40
CA ASN A 46 -20.84 7.38 6.11
C ASN A 46 -19.46 6.75 6.41
N THR A 47 -19.03 5.87 5.51
CA THR A 47 -17.70 5.26 5.53
C THR A 47 -16.68 6.16 4.86
N MET A 48 -15.40 5.76 4.86
CA MET A 48 -14.36 6.51 4.16
C MET A 48 -14.57 6.42 2.64
N ALA A 49 -14.49 7.54 1.93
CA ALA A 49 -14.42 7.53 0.46
C ALA A 49 -13.12 6.86 0.00
N THR A 50 -13.15 6.25 -1.16
CA THR A 50 -11.92 5.77 -1.80
C THR A 50 -11.03 6.95 -2.17
N ASP A 51 -9.73 6.86 -1.87
CA ASP A 51 -8.71 7.83 -2.25
C ASP A 51 -7.45 7.06 -2.67
N ILE A 52 -7.53 6.37 -3.81
CA ILE A 52 -6.42 5.64 -4.39
C ILE A 52 -5.83 6.44 -5.54
N HIS A 53 -4.55 6.80 -5.39
CA HIS A 53 -3.86 7.58 -6.39
C HIS A 53 -3.82 6.85 -7.73
N VAL A 54 -4.33 7.53 -8.74
CA VAL A 54 -4.37 7.13 -10.16
C VAL A 54 -5.13 5.82 -10.43
N TYR A 55 -6.30 5.97 -11.03
CA TYR A 55 -7.07 4.91 -11.64
C TYR A 55 -7.51 3.80 -10.67
N PRO A 56 -8.34 4.12 -9.68
CA PRO A 56 -8.89 3.10 -8.79
C PRO A 56 -9.69 2.05 -9.57
N ALA A 57 -9.46 0.78 -9.28
CA ALA A 57 -10.19 -0.35 -9.85
C ALA A 57 -10.92 -1.09 -8.74
N SER A 58 -12.22 -1.28 -8.90
CA SER A 58 -13.08 -1.91 -7.90
C SER A 58 -13.38 -3.36 -8.23
N TYR A 59 -13.41 -4.19 -7.18
CA TYR A 59 -13.77 -5.60 -7.25
C TYR A 59 -14.81 -5.90 -6.17
N TYR A 60 -15.86 -6.64 -6.53
CA TYR A 60 -16.93 -7.03 -5.63
C TYR A 60 -16.88 -8.54 -5.40
N LEU A 61 -16.18 -8.95 -4.36
CA LEU A 61 -15.80 -10.34 -4.07
C LEU A 61 -16.04 -10.66 -2.59
N ASP A 62 -16.44 -11.89 -2.27
CA ASP A 62 -16.49 -12.40 -0.92
C ASP A 62 -15.06 -12.80 -0.49
N VAL A 63 -14.41 -11.94 0.30
CA VAL A 63 -13.05 -12.19 0.79
C VAL A 63 -13.00 -12.59 2.26
N THR A 64 -14.10 -12.43 2.98
CA THR A 64 -14.26 -12.90 4.36
C THR A 64 -14.79 -14.33 4.43
N ASN A 65 -15.24 -14.87 3.29
CA ASN A 65 -15.82 -16.20 3.15
C ASN A 65 -17.08 -16.41 4.00
N ASP A 66 -17.90 -15.36 4.13
CA ASP A 66 -19.15 -15.36 4.86
C ASP A 66 -20.40 -15.46 3.94
N GLY A 67 -20.19 -15.51 2.62
CA GLY A 67 -21.22 -15.55 1.59
C GLY A 67 -21.69 -14.17 1.13
N ILE A 68 -21.18 -13.10 1.72
CA ILE A 68 -21.46 -11.71 1.37
C ILE A 68 -20.25 -11.13 0.66
N LYS A 69 -20.48 -10.42 -0.42
CA LYS A 69 -19.37 -9.84 -1.19
C LYS A 69 -18.95 -8.50 -0.59
N ASP A 70 -17.65 -8.34 -0.45
CA ASP A 70 -16.97 -7.14 0.00
C ASP A 70 -16.53 -6.28 -1.19
N LEU A 71 -16.22 -5.02 -0.94
CA LEU A 71 -15.63 -4.14 -1.93
C LEU A 71 -14.12 -4.05 -1.70
N ILE A 72 -13.35 -4.47 -2.70
CA ILE A 72 -11.92 -4.25 -2.77
C ILE A 72 -11.63 -3.19 -3.81
N VAL A 73 -10.75 -2.26 -3.49
CA VAL A 73 -10.30 -1.24 -4.43
C VAL A 73 -8.79 -1.25 -4.51
N THR A 74 -8.27 -1.37 -5.73
CA THR A 74 -6.83 -1.34 -5.99
C THR A 74 -6.51 -0.27 -7.02
N THR A 75 -5.24 0.04 -7.18
CA THR A 75 -4.78 0.84 -8.33
C THR A 75 -4.73 -0.02 -9.59
N ASN A 76 -5.02 0.57 -10.75
CA ASN A 76 -4.82 -0.05 -12.06
C ASN A 76 -3.67 0.63 -12.83
N ASN A 77 -2.65 1.08 -12.12
CA ASN A 77 -1.49 1.73 -12.71
C ASN A 77 -0.20 1.12 -12.14
N GLU A 78 0.56 0.43 -13.00
CA GLU A 78 1.79 -0.25 -12.62
C GLU A 78 3.00 0.66 -12.42
N ASN A 79 2.94 1.91 -12.90
CA ASN A 79 4.11 2.81 -12.91
C ASN A 79 4.05 3.88 -11.82
N ASN A 80 2.86 4.22 -11.33
CA ASN A 80 2.63 5.36 -10.44
C ASN A 80 1.81 5.00 -9.21
N SER A 81 1.73 3.72 -8.84
CA SER A 81 1.01 3.27 -7.66
C SER A 81 1.88 3.34 -6.42
N GLU A 82 1.23 3.55 -5.28
CA GLU A 82 1.88 3.36 -3.99
C GLU A 82 2.21 1.89 -3.75
N ASN A 83 3.35 1.64 -3.06
CA ASN A 83 3.78 0.28 -2.78
C ASN A 83 2.96 -0.37 -1.66
N PHE A 84 2.42 0.39 -0.72
CA PHE A 84 1.85 -0.15 0.51
C PHE A 84 0.34 -0.02 0.65
N GLU A 85 -0.23 1.12 0.44
CA GLU A 85 -1.62 1.42 0.78
C GLU A 85 -2.49 1.42 -0.47
N SER A 86 -2.23 0.47 -1.36
CA SER A 86 -2.84 0.40 -2.69
C SER A 86 -3.88 -0.70 -2.87
N CYS A 87 -4.27 -1.39 -1.78
CA CYS A 87 -5.32 -2.41 -1.80
C CYS A 87 -6.27 -2.19 -0.62
N TRP A 88 -7.32 -1.43 -0.84
CA TRP A 88 -8.28 -1.06 0.18
C TRP A 88 -9.39 -2.09 0.32
N LEU A 89 -9.76 -2.40 1.55
CA LEU A 89 -10.86 -3.29 1.89
C LEU A 89 -11.99 -2.53 2.57
N TYR A 90 -13.19 -2.70 2.03
CA TYR A 90 -14.45 -2.34 2.67
C TYR A 90 -15.27 -3.60 2.88
N GLN A 91 -15.49 -3.98 4.13
CA GLN A 91 -16.34 -5.11 4.46
C GLN A 91 -17.81 -4.74 4.32
N ASN A 92 -18.57 -5.64 3.73
CA ASN A 92 -20.01 -5.45 3.57
C ASN A 92 -20.78 -6.06 4.73
N ALA A 93 -21.33 -5.24 5.60
CA ALA A 93 -22.20 -5.66 6.69
C ALA A 93 -23.67 -5.80 6.29
N GLY A 94 -24.01 -5.48 5.04
CA GLY A 94 -25.36 -5.58 4.50
C GLY A 94 -25.63 -6.88 3.74
N GLN A 95 -26.15 -6.79 2.53
CA GLN A 95 -26.44 -7.91 1.64
C GLN A 95 -25.83 -7.64 0.24
N ASN A 96 -25.71 -8.69 -0.58
CA ASN A 96 -25.12 -8.57 -1.93
C ASN A 96 -25.85 -7.57 -2.84
N ASN A 97 -27.12 -7.36 -2.67
CA ASN A 97 -27.95 -6.44 -3.47
C ASN A 97 -28.27 -5.12 -2.75
N SER A 98 -27.91 -5.00 -1.49
CA SER A 98 -28.04 -3.79 -0.67
C SER A 98 -26.85 -3.71 0.28
N PRO A 99 -25.66 -3.40 -0.24
CA PRO A 99 -24.43 -3.43 0.54
C PRO A 99 -24.34 -2.27 1.54
N ASP A 100 -23.68 -2.56 2.64
CA ASP A 100 -23.37 -1.66 3.74
C ASP A 100 -21.85 -1.70 3.94
N PHE A 101 -21.10 -0.89 3.20
CA PHE A 101 -19.64 -0.94 3.15
C PHE A 101 -19.01 -0.20 4.31
N ASN A 102 -18.26 -0.93 5.14
CA ASN A 102 -17.46 -0.39 6.23
C ASN A 102 -15.98 -0.47 5.87
N PHE A 103 -15.31 0.67 5.88
CA PHE A 103 -13.86 0.72 5.65
C PHE A 103 -13.13 -0.08 6.72
N VAL A 104 -12.19 -0.94 6.30
CA VAL A 104 -11.39 -1.78 7.19
C VAL A 104 -9.93 -1.35 7.19
N GLN A 105 -9.29 -1.33 6.01
CA GLN A 105 -7.85 -1.03 5.90
C GLN A 105 -7.46 -0.64 4.48
N THR A 106 -6.31 0.02 4.36
CA THR A 106 -5.73 0.47 3.08
C THR A 106 -4.78 -0.54 2.44
N ASN A 107 -4.32 -1.53 3.20
CA ASN A 107 -3.24 -2.46 2.84
C ASN A 107 -3.66 -3.93 2.89
N PHE A 108 -4.90 -4.22 2.51
CA PHE A 108 -5.40 -5.60 2.44
C PHE A 108 -4.48 -6.47 1.56
N LEU A 109 -4.10 -7.64 2.05
CA LEU A 109 -3.08 -8.55 1.50
C LEU A 109 -1.63 -8.00 1.50
N GLN A 110 -1.43 -6.73 1.79
CA GLN A 110 -0.10 -6.10 1.77
C GLN A 110 0.52 -5.97 3.17
N ASN A 111 -0.29 -5.94 4.23
CA ASN A 111 0.19 -5.78 5.60
C ASN A 111 1.13 -6.91 6.06
N ASP A 112 0.96 -8.11 5.51
CA ASP A 112 1.81 -9.27 5.80
C ASP A 112 2.91 -9.49 4.74
N MET A 113 3.01 -8.61 3.74
CA MET A 113 4.03 -8.66 2.70
C MET A 113 5.24 -7.80 3.08
N ILE A 114 6.44 -8.33 2.81
CA ILE A 114 7.66 -7.54 2.86
C ILE A 114 7.82 -6.87 1.50
N ASP A 115 7.30 -5.65 1.36
CA ASP A 115 7.58 -4.80 0.22
C ASP A 115 8.58 -3.72 0.64
N LEU A 116 9.73 -3.70 0.00
CA LEU A 116 10.82 -2.75 0.23
C LEU A 116 11.01 -1.81 -0.96
N GLY A 117 10.02 -1.71 -1.82
CA GLY A 117 10.08 -0.88 -3.02
C GLY A 117 10.88 -1.53 -4.15
N THR A 118 11.40 -0.71 -5.05
CA THR A 118 12.14 -1.17 -6.22
C THR A 118 13.61 -1.43 -5.87
N SER A 119 14.17 -2.53 -6.34
CA SER A 119 15.60 -2.93 -6.20
C SER A 119 16.04 -3.03 -4.74
N SER A 120 16.19 -4.25 -4.24
CA SER A 120 16.60 -4.49 -2.85
C SER A 120 18.06 -4.89 -2.76
N PHE A 121 18.81 -4.24 -1.87
CA PHE A 121 20.24 -4.47 -1.61
C PHE A 121 20.43 -4.90 -0.15
N PRO A 122 20.31 -6.21 0.16
CA PRO A 122 20.42 -6.71 1.52
C PRO A 122 21.88 -6.86 1.97
N ILE A 123 22.12 -6.58 3.25
CA ILE A 123 23.36 -6.89 3.94
C ILE A 123 23.07 -7.37 5.36
N PHE A 124 23.82 -8.34 5.84
CA PHE A 124 23.75 -8.79 7.23
C PHE A 124 24.65 -7.96 8.12
N TYR A 125 24.11 -7.54 9.26
CA TYR A 125 24.82 -6.76 10.27
C TYR A 125 24.19 -6.98 11.64
N ASP A 126 24.99 -7.15 12.67
CA ASP A 126 24.53 -7.25 14.07
C ASP A 126 24.42 -5.82 14.64
N TYR A 127 23.22 -5.20 14.47
CA TYR A 127 23.04 -3.78 14.81
C TYR A 127 22.90 -3.53 16.32
N ASN A 128 22.44 -4.55 17.08
CA ASN A 128 22.15 -4.46 18.51
C ASN A 128 23.20 -5.15 19.38
N ASN A 129 24.21 -5.78 18.77
CA ASN A 129 25.29 -6.53 19.42
C ASN A 129 24.81 -7.73 20.25
N ASP A 130 23.79 -8.44 19.76
CA ASP A 130 23.26 -9.65 20.40
C ASP A 130 23.91 -10.95 19.89
N ASN A 131 24.83 -10.86 18.94
CA ASN A 131 25.49 -11.92 18.18
C ASN A 131 24.56 -12.71 17.22
N LEU A 132 23.45 -12.16 16.87
CA LEU A 132 22.65 -12.62 15.75
C LEU A 132 22.84 -11.65 14.57
N PHE A 133 22.89 -12.18 13.37
CA PHE A 133 22.88 -11.31 12.21
C PHE A 133 21.47 -10.81 11.92
N ASP A 134 21.31 -9.51 11.96
CA ASP A 134 20.17 -8.77 11.51
C ASP A 134 20.27 -8.52 10.00
N LEU A 135 19.24 -7.94 9.39
CA LEU A 135 19.23 -7.69 7.98
C LEU A 135 18.92 -6.20 7.72
N VAL A 136 19.85 -5.52 7.09
CA VAL A 136 19.64 -4.15 6.59
C VAL A 136 19.46 -4.20 5.07
N VAL A 137 18.39 -3.58 4.58
CA VAL A 137 18.08 -3.59 3.16
C VAL A 137 17.93 -2.17 2.64
N GLY A 138 18.81 -1.78 1.74
CA GLY A 138 18.66 -0.56 0.96
C GLY A 138 17.79 -0.80 -0.28
N ASN A 139 17.21 0.25 -0.82
CA ASN A 139 16.38 0.19 -2.00
C ASN A 139 16.67 1.32 -3.00
N TYR A 140 16.15 1.19 -4.23
CA TYR A 140 16.07 2.32 -5.16
C TYR A 140 15.04 3.34 -4.69
N GLY A 141 13.92 2.89 -4.16
CA GLY A 141 12.90 3.74 -3.56
C GLY A 141 11.52 3.10 -3.50
N TYR A 142 10.76 3.60 -2.56
CA TYR A 142 9.31 3.39 -2.50
C TYR A 142 8.61 4.39 -3.41
N HIS A 143 7.63 3.93 -4.14
CA HIS A 143 6.72 4.83 -4.87
C HIS A 143 5.60 5.29 -3.93
N ASN A 144 5.36 6.57 -3.90
CA ASN A 144 4.30 7.21 -3.13
C ASN A 144 3.31 7.95 -4.04
N ALA A 145 2.23 8.47 -3.49
CA ALA A 145 1.18 9.19 -4.21
C ALA A 145 1.71 10.36 -5.06
N ASN A 146 2.86 10.92 -4.74
CA ASN A 146 3.49 12.02 -5.49
C ASN A 146 4.39 11.54 -6.64
N ASN A 147 4.47 10.23 -6.85
CA ASN A 147 5.31 9.58 -7.86
C ASN A 147 6.80 9.94 -7.80
N ASN A 148 7.28 10.30 -6.63
CA ASN A 148 8.70 10.51 -6.38
C ASN A 148 9.23 9.31 -5.61
N PRO A 149 10.18 8.54 -6.13
CA PRO A 149 10.79 7.46 -5.37
C PRO A 149 11.54 8.04 -4.17
N VAL A 150 11.36 7.42 -3.02
CA VAL A 150 12.08 7.75 -1.79
C VAL A 150 12.87 6.53 -1.36
N SER A 151 14.19 6.62 -1.43
CA SER A 151 15.07 5.56 -0.96
C SER A 151 15.21 5.61 0.56
N SER A 152 15.25 4.45 1.17
CA SER A 152 15.47 4.29 2.61
C SER A 152 16.26 3.01 2.90
N LEU A 153 16.67 2.85 4.16
CA LEU A 153 17.21 1.60 4.68
C LEU A 153 16.14 0.97 5.57
N ALA A 154 15.75 -0.25 5.27
CA ALA A 154 14.88 -1.03 6.14
C ALA A 154 15.74 -1.92 7.05
N LEU A 155 15.43 -1.90 8.35
CA LEU A 155 16.07 -2.74 9.35
C LEU A 155 15.12 -3.84 9.81
N PHE A 156 15.62 -5.07 9.77
CA PHE A 156 14.96 -6.26 10.28
C PHE A 156 15.80 -6.85 11.41
N GLU A 157 15.22 -6.99 12.57
CA GLU A 157 15.83 -7.67 13.71
C GLU A 157 15.64 -9.19 13.60
N ASN A 158 16.70 -9.93 13.88
CA ASN A 158 16.60 -11.37 14.00
C ASN A 158 16.18 -11.75 15.43
N ILE A 159 14.90 -11.96 15.64
CA ILE A 159 14.31 -12.38 16.92
C ILE A 159 14.33 -13.91 17.12
N GLY A 160 15.02 -14.64 16.27
CA GLY A 160 15.14 -16.09 16.32
C GLY A 160 16.44 -16.56 17.00
N THR A 161 17.13 -17.47 16.34
CA THR A 161 18.41 -18.02 16.77
C THR A 161 19.37 -18.10 15.57
N THR A 162 20.64 -18.41 15.82
CA THR A 162 21.61 -18.64 14.74
C THR A 162 21.26 -19.81 13.83
N GLN A 163 20.51 -20.80 14.31
CA GLN A 163 20.10 -21.98 13.54
C GLN A 163 18.72 -21.84 12.93
N GLU A 164 17.85 -21.07 13.57
CA GLU A 164 16.48 -20.80 13.13
C GLU A 164 16.22 -19.28 13.18
N PRO A 165 16.78 -18.51 12.22
CA PRO A 165 16.61 -17.07 12.20
C PRO A 165 15.14 -16.72 11.90
N LYS A 166 14.64 -15.69 12.57
CA LYS A 166 13.33 -15.15 12.37
C LYS A 166 13.41 -13.63 12.33
N TYR A 167 13.12 -13.06 11.18
CA TYR A 167 13.25 -11.61 10.96
C TYR A 167 11.93 -10.90 11.16
N GLU A 168 11.97 -9.79 11.89
CA GLU A 168 10.87 -8.86 12.07
C GLU A 168 11.32 -7.46 11.65
N ILE A 169 10.52 -6.78 10.83
CA ILE A 169 10.84 -5.42 10.41
C ILE A 169 10.57 -4.47 11.57
N ILE A 170 11.59 -3.73 11.98
CA ILE A 170 11.49 -2.78 13.10
C ILE A 170 11.57 -1.32 12.66
N ASP A 171 12.19 -1.06 11.52
CA ASP A 171 12.25 0.29 10.96
C ASP A 171 12.33 0.23 9.43
N ARG A 172 11.54 1.02 8.73
CA ARG A 172 11.56 1.13 7.27
C ARG A 172 12.41 2.29 6.75
N ASP A 173 12.87 3.15 7.65
CA ASP A 173 13.76 4.28 7.35
C ASP A 173 14.83 4.43 8.44
N TRP A 174 15.54 3.33 8.69
CA TRP A 174 16.58 3.25 9.70
C TRP A 174 17.65 4.33 9.52
N GLY A 175 17.88 5.07 10.58
CA GLY A 175 18.78 6.21 10.58
C GLY A 175 18.22 7.46 9.91
N GLY A 176 16.95 7.45 9.45
CA GLY A 176 16.31 8.60 8.81
C GLY A 176 16.96 8.98 7.48
N ILE A 177 17.54 7.99 6.78
CA ILE A 177 18.32 8.21 5.55
C ILE A 177 17.48 8.84 4.44
N SER A 178 16.18 8.53 4.39
CA SER A 178 15.27 9.11 3.39
C SER A 178 15.21 10.63 3.42
N SER A 179 15.50 11.23 4.57
CA SER A 179 15.50 12.69 4.77
C SER A 179 16.84 13.35 4.42
N ILE A 180 17.88 12.56 4.16
CA ILE A 180 19.24 13.08 3.88
C ILE A 180 19.30 13.58 2.45
N ASN A 181 19.64 14.85 2.31
CA ASN A 181 19.88 15.48 1.02
C ASN A 181 21.39 15.43 0.70
N LEU A 182 21.78 14.50 -0.17
CA LEU A 182 23.18 14.34 -0.58
C LEU A 182 23.69 15.48 -1.48
N ASN A 183 22.81 16.28 -2.03
CA ASN A 183 23.15 17.45 -2.81
C ASN A 183 22.31 18.66 -2.43
N THR A 184 22.77 19.42 -1.44
CA THR A 184 22.07 20.59 -0.90
C THR A 184 21.85 21.72 -1.93
N THR A 185 22.65 21.77 -2.98
CA THR A 185 22.52 22.79 -4.04
C THR A 185 21.39 22.45 -5.02
N LEU A 186 21.22 21.17 -5.33
CA LEU A 186 20.23 20.69 -6.30
C LEU A 186 18.99 20.09 -5.63
N ASN A 187 19.00 19.98 -4.32
CA ASN A 187 17.93 19.33 -3.52
C ASN A 187 17.58 17.92 -4.04
N ILE A 188 18.62 17.11 -4.27
CA ILE A 188 18.47 15.75 -4.78
C ILE A 188 18.53 14.78 -3.60
N PRO A 189 17.47 14.00 -3.33
CA PRO A 189 17.49 12.97 -2.30
C PRO A 189 18.46 11.84 -2.69
N ALA A 190 18.88 11.06 -1.70
CA ALA A 190 19.57 9.82 -1.96
C ALA A 190 18.65 8.86 -2.73
N LEU A 191 19.17 8.22 -3.76
CA LEU A 191 18.48 7.19 -4.53
C LEU A 191 19.40 5.99 -4.71
N ASN A 192 18.80 4.80 -4.78
CA ASN A 192 19.52 3.54 -5.02
C ASN A 192 20.55 3.23 -3.93
N LEU A 193 20.10 3.22 -2.67
CA LEU A 193 20.92 2.96 -1.52
C LEU A 193 21.40 1.50 -1.49
N CYS A 194 22.71 1.33 -1.42
CA CYS A 194 23.35 0.02 -1.32
C CYS A 194 24.27 0.05 -0.07
N PRO A 195 23.78 -0.39 1.11
CA PRO A 195 24.51 -0.27 2.36
C PRO A 195 25.75 -1.20 2.41
N THR A 196 26.76 -0.74 3.12
CA THR A 196 27.91 -1.56 3.51
C THR A 196 28.41 -1.08 4.87
N PHE A 197 28.96 -1.99 5.68
CA PHE A 197 29.45 -1.68 7.00
C PHE A 197 30.95 -1.93 7.07
N GLY A 198 31.65 -1.13 7.85
CA GLY A 198 33.08 -1.28 8.15
C GLY A 198 33.61 -0.10 8.96
N ASP A 199 34.62 -0.33 9.74
CA ASP A 199 35.32 0.71 10.51
C ASP A 199 36.15 1.60 9.56
N LEU A 200 35.54 2.74 9.12
CA LEU A 200 36.16 3.64 8.15
C LEU A 200 37.11 4.66 8.80
N ASP A 201 36.89 5.00 10.06
CA ASP A 201 37.70 6.01 10.76
C ASP A 201 38.71 5.41 11.75
N GLY A 202 38.70 4.09 12.01
CA GLY A 202 39.62 3.37 12.84
C GLY A 202 39.34 3.47 14.34
N ASP A 203 38.08 3.76 14.71
CA ASP A 203 37.67 3.90 16.11
C ASP A 203 37.23 2.57 16.74
N GLY A 204 37.13 1.51 15.96
CA GLY A 204 36.74 0.16 16.38
C GLY A 204 35.24 -0.10 16.34
N ASN A 205 34.44 0.83 15.86
CA ASN A 205 33.05 0.63 15.57
C ASN A 205 32.86 0.59 14.06
N ASP A 206 31.83 -0.13 13.59
CA ASP A 206 31.48 -0.13 12.17
C ASP A 206 30.67 1.11 11.80
N ASP A 207 31.12 1.75 10.74
CA ASP A 207 30.40 2.83 10.02
C ASP A 207 29.49 2.26 8.91
N LEU A 208 28.52 3.05 8.48
CA LEU A 208 27.59 2.74 7.39
C LEU A 208 27.92 3.59 6.15
#